data_f62a81ef260e56bed495d98edd96abb1
#
_entry.id   f62a81ef260e56bed495d98edd96abb1
#
_cell.length_a   1.000
_cell.length_b   1.000
_cell.length_c   1.000
_cell.angle_alpha   90.00
_cell.angle_beta   90.00
_cell.angle_gamma   90.00
#
_symmetry.space_group_name_H-M   'P 1'
#
loop_
_entity.id
_entity.type
_entity.pdbx_description
1 polymer ?
#
loop_
_entity_poly.entity_id
_entity_poly.type
_entity_poly.pdbx_seq_one_letter_code
_entity_poly.pdbx_strand_id
1 'polypeptide(L)'
;MKTSTLDWALKIGIGLLVAAFAGVVVETVRDRVVGAGDTAPKFSITTDSGRTVTQSDFGGRLLVLNFWATWCPPCIEEIPSLDRFAETMKGSGVVVLAVSVDSNEKAYRQFVGRVRPVFLTARDPDAAISSNYGTFQFPETYIIDSKGKVLEKVISNRNWMDSEVLTSVRGMLAGS
;
A
#
# COMPACT_ATOMS: atom_id res chain seq x y z
N MET A 1 17.20 -12.35 56.96
CA MET A 1 17.16 -13.24 55.75
C MET A 1 15.79 -13.27 55.02
N LYS A 2 14.92 -12.30 55.16
CA LYS A 2 13.61 -12.25 54.44
C LYS A 2 13.60 -11.34 53.17
N THR A 3 14.66 -10.57 52.93
CA THR A 3 14.73 -9.62 51.81
C THR A 3 15.01 -10.27 50.44
N SER A 4 15.66 -11.44 50.40
CA SER A 4 16.05 -12.08 49.12
C SER A 4 14.89 -12.72 48.35
N THR A 5 13.85 -13.21 49.03
CA THR A 5 12.69 -13.83 48.35
C THR A 5 11.73 -12.79 47.79
N LEU A 6 11.59 -11.64 48.46
CA LEU A 6 10.78 -10.53 48.01
C LEU A 6 11.42 -9.84 46.78
N ASP A 7 12.75 -9.65 46.85
CA ASP A 7 13.51 -9.09 45.71
C ASP A 7 13.46 -10.00 44.44
N TRP A 8 13.48 -11.31 44.65
CA TRP A 8 13.38 -12.26 43.56
C TRP A 8 11.97 -12.27 42.96
N ALA A 9 10.92 -12.26 43.77
CA ALA A 9 9.54 -12.16 43.35
C ALA A 9 9.26 -10.85 42.57
N LEU A 10 9.83 -9.73 43.07
CA LEU A 10 9.70 -8.43 42.41
C LEU A 10 10.39 -8.42 41.04
N LYS A 11 11.60 -8.98 40.91
CA LYS A 11 12.33 -9.08 39.64
C LYS A 11 11.58 -9.94 38.63
N ILE A 12 10.98 -11.05 39.04
CA ILE A 12 10.15 -11.88 38.17
C ILE A 12 8.89 -11.10 37.75
N GLY A 13 8.20 -10.43 38.65
CA GLY A 13 7.03 -9.62 38.36
C GLY A 13 7.32 -8.53 37.32
N ILE A 14 8.43 -7.81 37.50
CA ILE A 14 8.88 -6.80 36.53
C ILE A 14 9.23 -7.43 35.20
N GLY A 15 9.95 -8.58 35.19
CA GLY A 15 10.27 -9.29 33.96
C GLY A 15 9.05 -9.73 33.17
N LEU A 16 8.02 -10.24 33.85
CA LEU A 16 6.75 -10.63 33.22
C LEU A 16 5.98 -9.42 32.66
N LEU A 17 5.97 -8.30 33.40
CA LEU A 17 5.34 -7.06 32.92
C LEU A 17 6.04 -6.50 31.69
N VAL A 18 7.36 -6.49 31.67
CA VAL A 18 8.15 -6.03 30.52
C VAL A 18 7.92 -6.94 29.32
N ALA A 19 7.89 -8.25 29.53
CA ALA A 19 7.62 -9.22 28.45
C ALA A 19 6.17 -9.06 27.90
N ALA A 20 5.18 -8.88 28.77
CA ALA A 20 3.80 -8.64 28.38
C ALA A 20 3.66 -7.31 27.61
N PHE A 21 4.29 -6.25 28.09
CA PHE A 21 4.30 -4.95 27.42
C PHE A 21 4.99 -5.02 26.04
N ALA A 22 6.15 -5.68 25.97
CA ALA A 22 6.84 -5.90 24.69
C ALA A 22 5.98 -6.72 23.71
N GLY A 23 5.27 -7.74 24.18
CA GLY A 23 4.32 -8.52 23.40
C GLY A 23 3.20 -7.64 22.80
N VAL A 24 2.56 -6.82 23.64
CA VAL A 24 1.49 -5.89 23.20
C VAL A 24 2.03 -4.88 22.18
N VAL A 25 3.22 -4.31 22.42
CA VAL A 25 3.84 -3.36 21.48
C VAL A 25 4.14 -4.01 20.13
N VAL A 26 4.72 -5.22 20.15
CA VAL A 26 5.04 -5.97 18.91
C VAL A 26 3.76 -6.27 18.14
N GLU A 27 2.70 -6.72 18.81
CA GLU A 27 1.42 -7.03 18.18
C GLU A 27 0.76 -5.76 17.60
N THR A 28 0.73 -4.66 18.35
CA THR A 28 0.18 -3.37 17.89
C THR A 28 0.95 -2.78 16.71
N VAL A 29 2.27 -2.98 16.64
CA VAL A 29 3.09 -2.50 15.51
C VAL A 29 2.93 -3.41 14.30
N ARG A 30 2.82 -4.72 14.51
CA ARG A 30 2.65 -5.72 13.45
C ARG A 30 1.32 -5.57 12.71
N ASP A 31 0.25 -5.23 13.44
CA ASP A 31 -1.10 -5.02 12.88
C ASP A 31 -1.20 -3.73 12.02
N ARG A 32 -0.18 -2.88 12.02
CA ARG A 32 -0.18 -1.60 11.29
C ARG A 32 0.49 -1.63 9.92
N VAL A 33 1.23 -2.67 9.60
CA VAL A 33 1.99 -2.75 8.34
C VAL A 33 1.49 -3.90 7.51
N VAL A 34 0.72 -3.58 6.50
CA VAL A 34 0.20 -4.56 5.54
C VAL A 34 1.33 -5.11 4.68
N GLY A 35 1.40 -6.43 4.54
CA GLY A 35 2.39 -7.15 3.75
C GLY A 35 1.77 -8.20 2.82
N ALA A 36 2.61 -8.88 2.07
CA ALA A 36 2.17 -10.01 1.25
C ALA A 36 1.57 -11.13 2.13
N GLY A 37 0.41 -11.60 1.74
CA GLY A 37 -0.36 -12.61 2.47
C GLY A 37 -1.46 -12.03 3.37
N ASP A 38 -1.45 -10.74 3.66
CA ASP A 38 -2.47 -10.08 4.48
C ASP A 38 -3.73 -9.76 3.68
N THR A 39 -4.82 -9.49 4.39
CA THR A 39 -6.03 -8.92 3.80
C THR A 39 -5.85 -7.41 3.64
N ALA A 40 -6.04 -6.91 2.45
CA ALA A 40 -5.96 -5.48 2.15
C ALA A 40 -7.04 -4.69 2.92
N PRO A 41 -6.69 -3.60 3.60
CA PRO A 41 -7.65 -2.70 4.21
C PRO A 41 -8.65 -2.17 3.20
N LYS A 42 -9.92 -2.13 3.60
CA LYS A 42 -10.97 -1.54 2.76
C LYS A 42 -10.78 -0.04 2.64
N PHE A 43 -11.06 0.49 1.47
CA PHE A 43 -11.05 1.92 1.20
C PHE A 43 -12.26 2.34 0.37
N SER A 44 -12.52 3.64 0.39
CA SER A 44 -13.46 4.32 -0.52
C SER A 44 -12.83 5.65 -0.90
N ILE A 45 -12.73 5.93 -2.19
CA ILE A 45 -12.11 7.16 -2.70
C ILE A 45 -12.78 7.62 -3.99
N THR A 46 -12.86 8.94 -4.16
CA THR A 46 -13.34 9.53 -5.41
C THR A 46 -12.16 9.79 -6.35
N THR A 47 -12.20 9.17 -7.52
CA THR A 47 -11.20 9.34 -8.57
C THR A 47 -11.35 10.70 -9.27
N ASP A 48 -10.32 11.12 -10.01
CA ASP A 48 -10.36 12.37 -10.79
C ASP A 48 -11.44 12.39 -11.89
N SER A 49 -11.95 11.21 -12.27
CA SER A 49 -13.11 11.10 -13.16
C SER A 49 -14.45 11.40 -12.46
N GLY A 50 -14.44 11.69 -11.16
CA GLY A 50 -15.62 11.94 -10.33
C GLY A 50 -16.35 10.67 -9.86
N ARG A 51 -15.83 9.48 -10.19
CA ARG A 51 -16.40 8.20 -9.74
C ARG A 51 -15.82 7.82 -8.38
N THR A 52 -16.67 7.56 -7.40
CA THR A 52 -16.26 6.94 -6.15
C THR A 52 -16.06 5.44 -6.37
N VAL A 53 -14.91 4.93 -5.96
CA VAL A 53 -14.54 3.53 -6.04
C VAL A 53 -14.16 3.00 -4.66
N THR A 54 -14.47 1.74 -4.45
CA THR A 54 -14.11 0.96 -3.28
C THR A 54 -13.25 -0.23 -3.69
N GLN A 55 -12.62 -0.91 -2.76
CA GLN A 55 -11.88 -2.13 -3.08
C GLN A 55 -12.76 -3.19 -3.77
N SER A 56 -14.04 -3.29 -3.41
CA SER A 56 -14.97 -4.25 -4.01
C SER A 56 -15.29 -3.97 -5.48
N ASP A 57 -15.13 -2.73 -5.96
CA ASP A 57 -15.31 -2.39 -7.37
C ASP A 57 -14.26 -3.05 -8.29
N PHE A 58 -13.18 -3.54 -7.71
CA PHE A 58 -12.10 -4.25 -8.39
C PHE A 58 -12.21 -5.79 -8.26
N GLY A 59 -13.31 -6.29 -7.67
CA GLY A 59 -13.57 -7.72 -7.55
C GLY A 59 -13.53 -8.42 -8.91
N GLY A 60 -12.89 -9.61 -8.97
CA GLY A 60 -12.65 -10.35 -10.21
C GLY A 60 -11.48 -9.82 -11.04
N ARG A 61 -10.71 -8.86 -10.52
CA ARG A 61 -9.53 -8.26 -11.17
C ARG A 61 -8.37 -8.16 -10.18
N LEU A 62 -7.17 -8.03 -10.71
CA LEU A 62 -5.97 -7.72 -9.94
C LEU A 62 -5.86 -6.19 -9.81
N LEU A 63 -5.83 -5.70 -8.57
CA LEU A 63 -5.65 -4.27 -8.30
C LEU A 63 -4.18 -3.97 -7.99
N VAL A 64 -3.58 -3.08 -8.76
CA VAL A 64 -2.28 -2.46 -8.47
C VAL A 64 -2.57 -1.11 -7.81
N LEU A 65 -2.50 -1.07 -6.49
CA LEU A 65 -2.74 0.12 -5.68
C LEU A 65 -1.40 0.79 -5.35
N ASN A 66 -1.15 1.94 -5.97
CA ASN A 66 0.09 2.69 -5.81
C ASN A 66 -0.14 3.96 -4.98
N PHE A 67 0.66 4.17 -3.95
CA PHE A 67 0.68 5.39 -3.15
C PHE A 67 1.88 6.26 -3.54
N TRP A 68 1.63 7.54 -3.83
CA TRP A 68 2.61 8.45 -4.38
C TRP A 68 2.35 9.91 -4.02
N ALA A 69 3.25 10.83 -4.43
CA ALA A 69 3.06 12.27 -4.32
C ALA A 69 3.87 13.03 -5.38
N THR A 70 3.44 14.26 -5.70
CA THR A 70 4.13 15.12 -6.67
C THR A 70 5.50 15.62 -6.17
N TRP A 71 5.69 15.68 -4.87
CA TRP A 71 6.96 16.07 -4.22
C TRP A 71 7.93 14.89 -3.98
N CYS A 72 7.59 13.70 -4.46
CA CYS A 72 8.39 12.48 -4.31
C CYS A 72 9.12 12.18 -5.63
N PRO A 73 10.43 12.48 -5.77
CA PRO A 73 11.15 12.27 -7.02
C PRO A 73 11.09 10.84 -7.56
N PRO A 74 11.33 9.77 -6.74
CA PRO A 74 11.25 8.40 -7.24
C PRO A 74 9.82 8.02 -7.69
N CYS A 75 8.77 8.62 -7.11
CA CYS A 75 7.40 8.43 -7.59
C CYS A 75 7.23 8.97 -9.01
N ILE A 76 7.77 10.16 -9.28
CA ILE A 76 7.69 10.81 -10.60
C ILE A 76 8.45 10.00 -11.65
N GLU A 77 9.59 9.42 -11.29
CA GLU A 77 10.39 8.56 -12.16
C GLU A 77 9.66 7.26 -12.54
N GLU A 78 8.84 6.72 -11.63
CA GLU A 78 8.09 5.48 -11.83
C GLU A 78 6.90 5.64 -12.77
N ILE A 79 6.20 6.78 -12.72
CA ILE A 79 4.93 7.03 -13.43
C ILE A 79 4.98 6.69 -14.93
N PRO A 80 6.01 7.04 -15.72
CA PRO A 80 6.04 6.70 -17.14
C PRO A 80 6.06 5.19 -17.42
N SER A 81 6.68 4.40 -16.54
CA SER A 81 6.69 2.94 -16.67
C SER A 81 5.38 2.32 -16.21
N LEU A 82 4.79 2.86 -15.13
CA LEU A 82 3.49 2.44 -14.61
C LEU A 82 2.36 2.75 -15.62
N ASP A 83 2.45 3.87 -16.32
CA ASP A 83 1.48 4.26 -17.35
C ASP A 83 1.52 3.29 -18.54
N ARG A 84 2.70 2.98 -19.06
CA ARG A 84 2.88 1.97 -20.11
C ARG A 84 2.41 0.58 -19.65
N PHE A 85 2.68 0.22 -18.40
CA PHE A 85 2.21 -1.02 -17.82
C PHE A 85 0.68 -1.08 -17.80
N ALA A 86 0.02 -0.02 -17.32
CA ALA A 86 -1.44 0.05 -17.29
C ALA A 86 -2.06 -0.10 -18.67
N GLU A 87 -1.49 0.55 -19.71
CA GLU A 87 -1.95 0.40 -21.10
C GLU A 87 -1.69 -1.02 -21.63
N THR A 88 -0.51 -1.60 -21.34
CA THR A 88 -0.15 -2.96 -21.77
C THR A 88 -1.06 -4.02 -21.15
N MET A 89 -1.48 -3.80 -19.90
CA MET A 89 -2.33 -4.73 -19.15
C MET A 89 -3.83 -4.43 -19.31
N LYS A 90 -4.19 -3.46 -20.14
CA LYS A 90 -5.58 -3.09 -20.42
C LYS A 90 -6.37 -4.28 -20.97
N GLY A 91 -7.51 -4.57 -20.38
CA GLY A 91 -8.36 -5.70 -20.77
C GLY A 91 -7.89 -7.07 -20.27
N SER A 92 -6.71 -7.18 -19.63
CA SER A 92 -6.20 -8.45 -19.08
C SER A 92 -6.79 -8.82 -17.71
N GLY A 93 -7.57 -7.94 -17.10
CA GLY A 93 -8.05 -8.11 -15.72
C GLY A 93 -7.18 -7.43 -14.67
N VAL A 94 -6.19 -6.60 -15.06
CA VAL A 94 -5.42 -5.73 -14.16
C VAL A 94 -6.02 -4.32 -14.17
N VAL A 95 -6.11 -3.70 -13.00
CA VAL A 95 -6.45 -2.28 -12.85
C VAL A 95 -5.38 -1.61 -12.02
N VAL A 96 -4.91 -0.45 -12.46
CA VAL A 96 -4.01 0.42 -11.70
C VAL A 96 -4.81 1.57 -11.11
N LEU A 97 -4.69 1.77 -9.79
CA LEU A 97 -5.21 2.92 -9.06
C LEU A 97 -4.04 3.59 -8.32
N ALA A 98 -3.69 4.79 -8.73
CA ALA A 98 -2.66 5.59 -8.08
C ALA A 98 -3.30 6.65 -7.17
N VAL A 99 -3.07 6.52 -5.87
CA VAL A 99 -3.59 7.40 -4.82
C VAL A 99 -2.49 8.34 -4.36
N SER A 100 -2.66 9.63 -4.65
CA SER A 100 -1.72 10.66 -4.21
C SER A 100 -2.03 11.12 -2.79
N VAL A 101 -0.98 11.28 -1.98
CA VAL A 101 -1.07 11.88 -0.65
C VAL A 101 -0.75 13.38 -0.65
N ASP A 102 -0.80 14.03 -1.81
CA ASP A 102 -0.57 15.47 -1.90
C ASP A 102 -1.61 16.28 -1.10
N SER A 103 -1.16 17.04 -0.13
CA SER A 103 -2.01 18.05 0.54
C SER A 103 -2.29 19.25 -0.37
N ASN A 104 -1.35 19.57 -1.27
CA ASN A 104 -1.48 20.66 -2.25
C ASN A 104 -2.26 20.21 -3.50
N GLU A 105 -3.56 20.50 -3.52
CA GLU A 105 -4.42 20.16 -4.64
C GLU A 105 -3.98 20.77 -5.97
N LYS A 106 -3.51 22.01 -5.96
CA LYS A 106 -3.08 22.72 -7.18
C LYS A 106 -1.87 22.01 -7.81
N ALA A 107 -0.88 21.62 -7.01
CA ALA A 107 0.28 20.90 -7.50
C ALA A 107 -0.12 19.54 -8.09
N TYR A 108 -0.97 18.78 -7.38
CA TYR A 108 -1.51 17.52 -7.85
C TYR A 108 -2.23 17.66 -9.20
N ARG A 109 -3.22 18.58 -9.29
CA ARG A 109 -4.00 18.77 -10.53
C ARG A 109 -3.15 19.25 -11.71
N GLN A 110 -2.17 20.09 -11.48
CA GLN A 110 -1.22 20.54 -12.50
C GLN A 110 -0.38 19.36 -13.02
N PHE A 111 0.07 18.50 -12.13
CA PHE A 111 0.85 17.32 -12.49
C PHE A 111 0.01 16.33 -13.31
N VAL A 112 -1.15 15.89 -12.78
CA VAL A 112 -2.05 14.94 -13.46
C VAL A 112 -2.54 15.49 -14.80
N GLY A 113 -2.89 16.77 -14.86
CA GLY A 113 -3.31 17.43 -16.11
C GLY A 113 -2.22 17.53 -17.17
N ARG A 114 -0.94 17.55 -16.78
CA ARG A 114 0.22 17.53 -17.69
C ARG A 114 0.54 16.11 -18.16
N VAL A 115 0.58 15.15 -17.24
CA VAL A 115 0.96 13.76 -17.52
C VAL A 115 -0.16 13.00 -18.20
N ARG A 116 -1.42 13.23 -17.78
CA ARG A 116 -2.64 12.57 -18.28
C ARG A 116 -2.51 11.04 -18.29
N PRO A 117 -2.24 10.42 -17.13
CA PRO A 117 -2.03 8.97 -17.07
C PRO A 117 -3.28 8.21 -17.53
N VAL A 118 -3.08 7.04 -18.13
CA VAL A 118 -4.18 6.17 -18.60
C VAL A 118 -4.80 5.37 -17.47
N PHE A 119 -4.14 5.29 -16.31
CA PHE A 119 -4.65 4.61 -15.12
C PHE A 119 -5.53 5.53 -14.26
N LEU A 120 -6.25 4.93 -13.30
CA LEU A 120 -7.08 5.67 -12.37
C LEU A 120 -6.21 6.47 -11.39
N THR A 121 -6.56 7.74 -11.22
CA THR A 121 -5.93 8.64 -10.25
C THR A 121 -6.94 9.14 -9.23
N ALA A 122 -6.48 9.32 -8.00
CA ALA A 122 -7.25 9.89 -6.91
C ALA A 122 -6.32 10.62 -5.93
N ARG A 123 -6.87 11.52 -5.11
CA ARG A 123 -6.11 12.25 -4.09
C ARG A 123 -6.68 11.97 -2.70
N ASP A 124 -5.82 11.57 -1.78
CA ASP A 124 -6.08 11.34 -0.35
C ASP A 124 -5.21 12.32 0.47
N PRO A 125 -5.61 13.59 0.63
CA PRO A 125 -4.77 14.64 1.20
C PRO A 125 -4.42 14.42 2.67
N ASP A 126 -5.22 13.65 3.38
CA ASP A 126 -5.02 13.31 4.79
C ASP A 126 -4.20 12.02 4.96
N ALA A 127 -3.79 11.40 3.84
CA ALA A 127 -3.07 10.12 3.81
C ALA A 127 -3.77 9.01 4.62
N ALA A 128 -5.10 9.07 4.74
CA ALA A 128 -5.88 8.17 5.58
C ALA A 128 -5.83 6.73 5.04
N ILE A 129 -5.92 6.57 3.71
CA ILE A 129 -5.88 5.26 3.07
C ILE A 129 -4.47 4.67 3.20
N SER A 130 -3.43 5.42 2.81
CA SER A 130 -2.05 4.94 2.90
C SER A 130 -1.63 4.60 4.34
N SER A 131 -2.11 5.37 5.33
CA SER A 131 -1.88 5.11 6.75
C SER A 131 -2.52 3.79 7.21
N ASN A 132 -3.72 3.45 6.71
CA ASN A 132 -4.38 2.17 7.00
C ASN A 132 -3.60 0.96 6.45
N TYR A 133 -2.83 1.16 5.38
CA TYR A 133 -1.90 0.15 4.84
C TYR A 133 -0.55 0.12 5.56
N GLY A 134 -0.32 1.06 6.49
CA GLY A 134 0.97 1.22 7.16
C GLY A 134 2.07 1.73 6.24
N THR A 135 1.71 2.44 5.17
CA THR A 135 2.64 3.07 4.24
C THR A 135 3.29 4.28 4.91
N PHE A 136 4.61 4.29 4.94
CA PHE A 136 5.41 5.37 5.55
C PHE A 136 6.50 5.94 4.63
N GLN A 137 6.71 5.31 3.46
CA GLN A 137 7.60 5.85 2.43
C GLN A 137 6.95 5.69 1.04
N PHE A 138 7.31 6.58 0.12
CA PHE A 138 6.74 6.62 -1.22
C PHE A 138 7.83 6.48 -2.29
N PRO A 139 7.52 5.85 -3.46
CA PRO A 139 6.26 5.16 -3.75
C PRO A 139 6.17 3.82 -3.02
N GLU A 140 4.95 3.40 -2.70
CA GLU A 140 4.67 2.07 -2.19
C GLU A 140 3.47 1.49 -2.93
N THR A 141 3.60 0.26 -3.43
CA THR A 141 2.56 -0.38 -4.24
C THR A 141 2.16 -1.72 -3.68
N TYR A 142 0.86 -1.96 -3.66
CA TYR A 142 0.26 -3.23 -3.27
C TYR A 142 -0.42 -3.87 -4.47
N ILE A 143 -0.08 -5.13 -4.77
CA ILE A 143 -0.78 -5.94 -5.76
C ILE A 143 -1.77 -6.82 -5.00
N ILE A 144 -3.06 -6.61 -5.26
CA ILE A 144 -4.17 -7.17 -4.50
C ILE A 144 -5.02 -8.03 -5.43
N ASP A 145 -5.32 -9.27 -5.01
CA ASP A 145 -6.13 -10.20 -5.79
C ASP A 145 -7.63 -9.87 -5.75
N SER A 146 -8.41 -10.62 -6.52
CA SER A 146 -9.86 -10.50 -6.61
C SER A 146 -10.60 -10.75 -5.29
N LYS A 147 -9.94 -11.40 -4.32
CA LYS A 147 -10.48 -11.72 -2.98
C LYS A 147 -10.06 -10.70 -1.93
N GLY A 148 -9.25 -9.71 -2.32
CA GLY A 148 -8.73 -8.68 -1.43
C GLY A 148 -7.48 -9.08 -0.65
N LYS A 149 -6.76 -10.12 -1.09
CA LYS A 149 -5.50 -10.54 -0.51
C LYS A 149 -4.34 -9.82 -1.18
N VAL A 150 -3.41 -9.30 -0.40
CA VAL A 150 -2.17 -8.71 -0.90
C VAL A 150 -1.25 -9.84 -1.38
N LEU A 151 -0.94 -9.86 -2.67
CA LEU A 151 -0.03 -10.84 -3.27
C LEU A 151 1.41 -10.36 -3.22
N GLU A 152 1.63 -9.06 -3.40
CA GLU A 152 2.96 -8.44 -3.39
C GLU A 152 2.88 -7.04 -2.81
N LYS A 153 3.89 -6.65 -2.04
CA LYS A 153 4.16 -5.29 -1.60
C LYS A 153 5.48 -4.84 -2.18
N VAL A 154 5.48 -3.72 -2.87
CA VAL A 154 6.66 -3.10 -3.48
C VAL A 154 6.96 -1.81 -2.75
N ILE A 155 8.14 -1.72 -2.17
CA ILE A 155 8.65 -0.53 -1.50
C ILE A 155 9.71 0.10 -2.40
N SER A 156 9.59 1.41 -2.67
CA SER A 156 10.42 2.16 -3.63
C SER A 156 9.98 1.97 -5.09
N ASN A 157 10.50 2.83 -5.97
CA ASN A 157 10.18 2.80 -7.38
C ASN A 157 10.75 1.56 -8.08
N ARG A 158 10.08 1.11 -9.13
CA ARG A 158 10.57 0.10 -10.06
C ARG A 158 10.17 0.42 -11.50
N ASN A 159 10.83 -0.22 -12.44
CA ASN A 159 10.39 -0.19 -13.82
C ASN A 159 9.31 -1.26 -14.04
N TRP A 160 8.06 -0.82 -14.17
CA TRP A 160 6.90 -1.71 -14.36
C TRP A 160 6.90 -2.45 -15.70
N MET A 161 7.76 -2.03 -16.64
CA MET A 161 7.90 -2.68 -17.96
C MET A 161 8.98 -3.76 -17.99
N ASP A 162 9.67 -4.02 -16.90
CA ASP A 162 10.64 -5.12 -16.83
C ASP A 162 9.95 -6.46 -17.06
N SER A 163 10.59 -7.34 -17.84
CA SER A 163 10.04 -8.64 -18.23
C SER A 163 9.69 -9.53 -17.03
N GLU A 164 10.46 -9.44 -15.95
CA GLU A 164 10.20 -10.16 -14.70
C GLU A 164 8.91 -9.68 -14.02
N VAL A 165 8.70 -8.36 -13.97
CA VAL A 165 7.48 -7.74 -13.41
C VAL A 165 6.26 -8.16 -14.22
N LEU A 166 6.33 -8.05 -15.56
CA LEU A 166 5.24 -8.44 -16.44
C LEU A 166 4.91 -9.94 -16.31
N THR A 167 5.92 -10.78 -16.20
CA THR A 167 5.76 -12.23 -16.03
C THR A 167 5.14 -12.55 -14.67
N SER A 168 5.62 -11.92 -13.60
CA SER A 168 5.09 -12.08 -12.24
C SER A 168 3.61 -11.70 -12.17
N VAL A 169 3.24 -10.52 -12.68
CA VAL A 169 1.85 -10.05 -12.66
C VAL A 169 0.93 -10.96 -13.48
N ARG A 170 1.38 -11.45 -14.65
CA ARG A 170 0.61 -12.42 -15.44
C ARG A 170 0.43 -13.75 -14.70
N GLY A 171 1.45 -14.20 -13.98
CA GLY A 171 1.36 -15.38 -13.13
C GLY A 171 0.35 -15.20 -11.99
N MET A 172 0.30 -14.04 -11.36
CA MET A 172 -0.69 -13.71 -10.32
C MET A 172 -2.12 -13.71 -10.87
N LEU A 173 -2.33 -13.21 -12.11
CA LEU A 173 -3.64 -13.26 -12.77
C LEU A 173 -4.14 -14.68 -13.02
N ALA A 174 -3.24 -15.59 -13.36
CA ALA A 174 -3.61 -16.99 -13.64
C ALA A 174 -3.95 -17.78 -12.37
N GLY A 175 -3.51 -17.32 -11.20
CA GLY A 175 -3.72 -17.94 -9.88
C GLY A 175 -4.80 -17.29 -9.01
N SER A 176 -5.41 -16.19 -9.43
CA SER A 176 -6.39 -15.40 -8.66
C SER A 176 -7.85 -15.78 -8.91
#